data_0c2db28470028fa1d8ace297e32aacf7
#
_entry.id   0c2db28470028fa1d8ace297e32aacf7
#
_cell.length_a   1.000
_cell.length_b   1.000
_cell.length_c   1.000
_cell.angle_alpha   90.00
_cell.angle_beta   90.00
_cell.angle_gamma   90.00
#
_symmetry.space_group_name_H-M   'P 1'
#
loop_
_entity.id
_entity.type
_entity.pdbx_description
1 polymer ?
#
loop_
_entity_poly.entity_id
_entity_poly.type
_entity_poly.pdbx_seq_one_letter_code
_entity_poly.pdbx_strand_id
1 'polypeptide(L)'
;NIWVGVGKMKKEQVIFPLAPIYKRKGIEFHQALAQTIYPEGNTEVARPFVEVAYTDSSRSGQVGRIEYDFLVNATGPKLNFAATPGLGPDGHTVSVCTAGHAVEAAASLKASIAKMKQGQPQKIAIGVGHGTCTCEGAAFEYTFNVEHEITAAGVRELAEIWYITNEYELGDFGVGGMIFSQRGFQTTSKLWTESLFRERNIK
;
A
#
# COMPACT_ATOMS: atom_id res chain seq x y z
N ASN A 1 2.35 -1.98 6.48
CA ASN A 1 2.12 -0.53 6.69
C ASN A 1 0.73 -0.22 7.26
N ILE A 2 -0.31 -1.03 6.95
CA ILE A 2 -1.69 -0.79 7.40
C ILE A 2 -1.77 -0.68 8.93
N TRP A 3 -1.15 -1.60 9.66
CA TRP A 3 -1.13 -1.57 11.13
C TRP A 3 -0.34 -0.39 11.71
N VAL A 4 0.64 0.12 10.97
CA VAL A 4 1.28 1.41 11.31
C VAL A 4 0.27 2.55 11.10
N GLY A 5 -0.48 2.50 9.99
CA GLY A 5 -1.47 3.52 9.61
C GLY A 5 -2.64 3.67 10.57
N VAL A 6 -2.90 2.67 11.40
CA VAL A 6 -3.89 2.74 12.49
C VAL A 6 -3.26 2.81 13.88
N GLY A 7 -1.93 2.92 13.97
CA GLY A 7 -1.21 3.09 15.24
C GLY A 7 -1.01 1.82 16.06
N LYS A 8 -1.27 0.63 15.49
CA LYS A 8 -1.06 -0.67 16.16
C LYS A 8 0.40 -1.11 16.18
N MET A 9 1.18 -0.65 15.22
CA MET A 9 2.62 -0.93 15.14
C MET A 9 3.40 0.36 14.94
N LYS A 10 4.64 0.37 15.43
CA LYS A 10 5.59 1.44 15.13
C LYS A 10 6.26 1.18 13.79
N LYS A 11 6.68 2.25 13.11
CA LYS A 11 7.42 2.17 11.82
C LYS A 11 8.62 1.25 11.91
N GLU A 12 9.38 1.31 12.99
CA GLU A 12 10.60 0.53 13.20
C GLU A 12 10.35 -0.98 13.31
N GLN A 13 9.11 -1.40 13.59
CA GLN A 13 8.72 -2.81 13.65
C GLN A 13 8.45 -3.42 12.27
N VAL A 14 8.21 -2.58 11.26
CA VAL A 14 7.89 -3.01 9.89
C VAL A 14 8.99 -2.71 8.88
N ILE A 15 10.04 -2.03 9.29
CA ILE A 15 11.21 -1.72 8.47
C ILE A 15 12.43 -2.42 9.05
N PHE A 16 13.21 -3.06 8.18
CA PHE A 16 14.48 -3.67 8.56
C PHE A 16 15.53 -3.49 7.46
N PRO A 17 16.82 -3.40 7.80
CA PRO A 17 17.88 -3.25 6.80
C PRO A 17 18.07 -4.56 6.02
N LEU A 18 18.11 -4.48 4.69
CA LEU A 18 18.27 -5.65 3.82
C LEU A 18 19.71 -6.16 3.78
N ALA A 19 20.70 -5.28 3.79
CA ALA A 19 22.11 -5.64 3.62
C ALA A 19 22.61 -6.75 4.57
N PRO A 20 22.33 -6.74 5.90
CA PRO A 20 22.74 -7.83 6.78
C PRO A 20 22.07 -9.16 6.47
N ILE A 21 20.84 -9.13 5.94
CA ILE A 21 20.09 -10.33 5.58
C ILE A 21 20.69 -10.97 4.34
N TYR A 22 20.93 -10.18 3.29
CA TYR A 22 21.52 -10.66 2.05
C TYR A 22 22.94 -11.19 2.28
N LYS A 23 23.76 -10.48 3.09
CA LYS A 23 25.08 -10.96 3.47
C LYS A 23 25.06 -12.35 4.12
N ARG A 24 24.11 -12.60 5.06
CA ARG A 24 23.96 -13.93 5.69
C ARG A 24 23.55 -15.02 4.72
N LYS A 25 22.87 -14.65 3.62
CA LYS A 25 22.42 -15.57 2.57
C LYS A 25 23.42 -15.75 1.44
N GLY A 26 24.59 -15.09 1.49
CA GLY A 26 25.56 -15.10 0.40
C GLY A 26 25.07 -14.41 -0.87
N ILE A 27 24.12 -13.48 -0.74
CA ILE A 27 23.57 -12.70 -1.84
C ILE A 27 24.30 -11.37 -1.92
N GLU A 28 24.81 -11.03 -3.08
CA GLU A 28 25.39 -9.72 -3.34
C GLU A 28 24.29 -8.66 -3.37
N PHE A 29 24.43 -7.62 -2.56
CA PHE A 29 23.44 -6.57 -2.42
C PHE A 29 23.98 -5.22 -2.88
N HIS A 30 23.33 -4.65 -3.90
CA HIS A 30 23.59 -3.30 -4.38
C HIS A 30 22.45 -2.38 -3.98
N GLN A 31 22.72 -1.40 -3.13
CA GLN A 31 21.75 -0.35 -2.84
C GLN A 31 21.78 0.66 -3.97
N ALA A 32 20.92 0.47 -4.96
CA ALA A 32 20.93 1.22 -6.19
C ALA A 32 19.52 1.30 -6.79
N LEU A 33 19.33 2.26 -7.69
CA LEU A 33 18.14 2.42 -8.51
C LEU A 33 18.42 1.83 -9.90
N ALA A 34 17.66 0.84 -10.32
CA ALA A 34 17.72 0.32 -11.68
C ALA A 34 17.23 1.41 -12.65
N GLN A 35 18.05 1.71 -13.65
CA GLN A 35 17.77 2.76 -14.64
C GLN A 35 17.37 2.18 -16.00
N THR A 36 18.20 1.28 -16.53
CA THR A 36 18.00 0.71 -17.85
C THR A 36 18.36 -0.75 -17.88
N ILE A 37 17.57 -1.56 -18.55
CA ILE A 37 17.85 -2.99 -18.77
C ILE A 37 18.34 -3.13 -20.22
N TYR A 38 19.50 -3.79 -20.38
CA TYR A 38 20.08 -4.16 -21.67
C TYR A 38 20.04 -5.67 -21.82
N PRO A 39 18.95 -6.25 -22.36
CA PRO A 39 18.74 -7.68 -22.39
C PRO A 39 19.70 -8.43 -23.31
N GLU A 40 20.27 -7.75 -24.29
CA GLU A 40 21.23 -8.32 -25.25
C GLU A 40 22.61 -7.65 -25.15
N GLY A 41 22.84 -6.89 -24.07
CA GLY A 41 24.02 -6.06 -23.95
C GLY A 41 23.98 -4.81 -24.82
N ASN A 42 25.15 -4.25 -25.10
CA ASN A 42 25.34 -3.11 -25.99
C ASN A 42 26.68 -3.22 -26.72
N THR A 43 27.10 -2.16 -27.42
CA THR A 43 28.39 -2.14 -28.16
C THR A 43 29.63 -2.29 -27.29
N GLU A 44 29.54 -2.00 -25.99
CA GLU A 44 30.65 -2.09 -25.04
C GLU A 44 30.63 -3.40 -24.25
N VAL A 45 29.45 -3.92 -23.94
CA VAL A 45 29.23 -5.11 -23.12
C VAL A 45 28.29 -6.05 -23.87
N ALA A 46 28.83 -7.19 -24.32
CA ALA A 46 28.07 -8.16 -25.10
C ALA A 46 27.11 -9.05 -24.26
N ARG A 47 27.21 -9.00 -22.95
CA ARG A 47 26.33 -9.77 -22.02
C ARG A 47 25.14 -8.94 -21.57
N PRO A 48 24.00 -9.59 -21.21
CA PRO A 48 22.89 -8.90 -20.58
C PRO A 48 23.30 -8.21 -19.29
N PHE A 49 22.86 -6.97 -19.07
CA PHE A 49 23.11 -6.24 -17.83
C PHE A 49 22.01 -5.23 -17.50
N VAL A 50 21.97 -4.84 -16.24
CA VAL A 50 21.17 -3.70 -15.74
C VAL A 50 22.12 -2.56 -15.41
N GLU A 51 21.86 -1.38 -15.96
CA GLU A 51 22.48 -0.14 -15.53
C GLU A 51 21.80 0.36 -14.27
N VAL A 52 22.58 0.71 -13.25
CA VAL A 52 22.10 1.14 -11.95
C VAL A 52 22.76 2.43 -11.50
N ALA A 53 22.03 3.29 -10.82
CA ALA A 53 22.56 4.42 -10.08
C ALA A 53 22.64 4.07 -8.59
N TYR A 54 23.85 4.07 -8.01
CA TYR A 54 24.03 3.77 -6.59
C TYR A 54 23.43 4.86 -5.71
N THR A 55 22.78 4.43 -4.64
CA THR A 55 22.14 5.31 -3.64
C THR A 55 22.70 5.14 -2.24
N ASP A 56 23.67 4.22 -2.05
CA ASP A 56 24.41 4.14 -0.79
C ASP A 56 25.34 5.35 -0.61
N SER A 57 25.66 5.69 0.65
CA SER A 57 26.44 6.89 0.98
C SER A 57 27.85 6.92 0.39
N SER A 58 28.43 5.76 0.10
CA SER A 58 29.80 5.65 -0.42
C SER A 58 29.90 5.79 -1.93
N ARG A 59 28.82 5.50 -2.66
CA ARG A 59 28.77 5.48 -4.13
C ARG A 59 27.63 6.33 -4.69
N SER A 60 27.01 7.17 -3.88
CA SER A 60 25.84 7.98 -4.30
C SER A 60 26.12 8.74 -5.58
N GLY A 61 25.24 8.56 -6.57
CA GLY A 61 25.30 9.18 -7.88
C GLY A 61 26.28 8.51 -8.88
N GLN A 62 27.04 7.49 -8.46
CA GLN A 62 27.82 6.69 -9.40
C GLN A 62 26.91 5.75 -10.17
N VAL A 63 27.23 5.54 -11.44
CA VAL A 63 26.54 4.57 -12.30
C VAL A 63 27.36 3.28 -12.33
N GLY A 64 26.69 2.15 -12.26
CA GLY A 64 27.28 0.82 -12.35
C GLY A 64 26.51 -0.07 -13.31
N ARG A 65 27.12 -1.21 -13.66
CA ARG A 65 26.52 -2.24 -14.49
C ARG A 65 26.53 -3.55 -13.72
N ILE A 66 25.40 -4.26 -13.72
CA ILE A 66 25.25 -5.58 -13.10
C ILE A 66 24.86 -6.56 -14.19
N GLU A 67 25.78 -7.43 -14.56
CA GLU A 67 25.52 -8.50 -15.54
C GLU A 67 24.66 -9.60 -14.92
N TYR A 68 23.87 -10.29 -15.73
CA TYR A 68 23.02 -11.39 -15.29
C TYR A 68 22.85 -12.46 -16.38
N ASP A 69 22.50 -13.66 -15.92
CA ASP A 69 22.03 -14.75 -16.79
C ASP A 69 20.50 -14.82 -16.77
N PHE A 70 19.87 -14.52 -15.62
CA PHE A 70 18.43 -14.45 -15.44
C PHE A 70 18.08 -13.17 -14.65
N LEU A 71 17.07 -12.42 -15.11
CA LEU A 71 16.58 -11.22 -14.44
C LEU A 71 15.16 -11.42 -13.93
N VAL A 72 14.95 -11.11 -12.66
CA VAL A 72 13.61 -11.00 -12.08
C VAL A 72 13.34 -9.52 -11.76
N ASN A 73 12.40 -8.92 -12.46
CA ASN A 73 11.94 -7.57 -12.16
C ASN A 73 10.87 -7.61 -11.06
N ALA A 74 11.24 -7.22 -9.85
CA ALA A 74 10.38 -7.14 -8.67
C ALA A 74 10.43 -5.74 -8.02
N THR A 75 10.61 -4.69 -8.82
CA THR A 75 10.78 -3.30 -8.35
C THR A 75 9.49 -2.67 -7.80
N GLY A 76 8.35 -3.29 -8.05
CA GLY A 76 7.05 -2.78 -7.62
C GLY A 76 6.56 -1.57 -8.42
N PRO A 77 5.37 -1.05 -8.14
CA PRO A 77 4.81 0.11 -8.78
C PRO A 77 5.39 1.41 -8.22
N LYS A 78 5.47 2.44 -9.05
CA LYS A 78 5.69 3.82 -8.62
C LYS A 78 4.36 4.43 -8.19
N LEU A 79 4.31 5.02 -7.00
CA LEU A 79 3.13 5.77 -6.55
C LEU A 79 2.94 7.01 -7.42
N ASN A 80 1.79 7.11 -8.07
CA ASN A 80 1.44 8.22 -8.97
C ASN A 80 0.23 8.99 -8.43
N PHE A 81 0.43 9.71 -7.33
CA PHE A 81 -0.64 10.53 -6.75
C PHE A 81 -1.13 11.63 -7.69
N ALA A 82 -0.26 12.14 -8.56
CA ALA A 82 -0.61 13.18 -9.52
C ALA A 82 -1.65 12.75 -10.58
N ALA A 83 -1.92 11.45 -10.72
CA ALA A 83 -2.98 10.96 -11.59
C ALA A 83 -4.39 11.45 -11.17
N THR A 84 -4.57 11.80 -9.92
CA THR A 84 -5.81 12.40 -9.39
C THR A 84 -5.47 13.73 -8.70
N PRO A 85 -5.92 14.87 -9.22
CA PRO A 85 -5.63 16.17 -8.61
C PRO A 85 -6.05 16.24 -7.14
N GLY A 86 -5.14 16.66 -6.27
CA GLY A 86 -5.36 16.76 -4.84
C GLY A 86 -5.13 15.46 -4.05
N LEU A 87 -4.85 14.34 -4.71
CA LEU A 87 -4.54 13.07 -4.05
C LEU A 87 -3.09 13.06 -3.54
N GLY A 88 -2.88 12.34 -2.44
CA GLY A 88 -1.55 12.07 -1.88
C GLY A 88 -1.14 12.98 -0.74
N PRO A 89 0.00 12.66 -0.09
CA PRO A 89 0.49 13.40 1.07
C PRO A 89 0.82 14.86 0.80
N ASP A 90 1.26 15.19 -0.44
CA ASP A 90 1.50 16.56 -0.87
C ASP A 90 0.21 17.29 -1.30
N GLY A 91 -0.91 16.61 -1.31
CA GLY A 91 -2.24 17.12 -1.63
C GLY A 91 -3.13 17.23 -0.38
N HIS A 92 -4.32 16.61 -0.45
CA HIS A 92 -5.34 16.71 0.60
C HIS A 92 -5.64 15.36 1.28
N THR A 93 -4.86 14.31 0.98
CA THR A 93 -5.11 12.97 1.52
C THR A 93 -3.86 12.38 2.16
N VAL A 94 -4.05 11.51 3.13
CA VAL A 94 -2.99 10.65 3.67
C VAL A 94 -2.93 9.32 2.90
N SER A 95 -1.84 8.59 3.05
CA SER A 95 -1.61 7.32 2.37
C SER A 95 -1.08 6.29 3.36
N VAL A 96 -1.26 5.00 3.06
CA VAL A 96 -0.63 3.88 3.79
C VAL A 96 0.32 3.06 2.90
N CYS A 97 0.62 3.56 1.70
CA CYS A 97 1.46 2.84 0.73
C CYS A 97 2.92 2.71 1.18
N THR A 98 3.44 3.67 1.95
CA THR A 98 4.78 3.60 2.55
C THR A 98 4.68 3.66 4.07
N ALA A 99 5.73 3.19 4.75
CA ALA A 99 5.76 3.25 6.21
C ALA A 99 5.82 4.69 6.76
N GLY A 100 6.39 5.64 6.01
CA GLY A 100 6.37 7.07 6.34
C GLY A 100 4.96 7.63 6.28
N HIS A 101 4.29 7.47 5.14
CA HIS A 101 2.90 7.89 4.96
C HIS A 101 1.94 7.25 5.98
N ALA A 102 2.18 5.99 6.34
CA ALA A 102 1.36 5.30 7.35
C ALA A 102 1.46 5.94 8.74
N VAL A 103 2.62 6.50 9.12
CA VAL A 103 2.77 7.27 10.37
C VAL A 103 1.89 8.52 10.34
N GLU A 104 1.84 9.23 9.21
CA GLU A 104 0.99 10.41 9.03
C GLU A 104 -0.50 10.03 9.06
N ALA A 105 -0.86 8.93 8.43
CA ALA A 105 -2.22 8.40 8.47
C ALA A 105 -2.66 8.06 9.90
N ALA A 106 -1.78 7.43 10.70
CA ALA A 106 -2.05 7.14 12.11
C ALA A 106 -2.24 8.42 12.94
N ALA A 107 -1.43 9.44 12.69
CA ALA A 107 -1.58 10.73 13.37
C ALA A 107 -2.91 11.41 13.02
N SER A 108 -3.33 11.35 11.74
CA SER A 108 -4.60 11.87 11.26
C SER A 108 -5.80 11.13 11.88
N LEU A 109 -5.75 9.80 11.94
CA LEU A 109 -6.79 8.99 12.58
C LEU A 109 -6.89 9.31 14.07
N LYS A 110 -5.77 9.41 14.78
CA LYS A 110 -5.73 9.77 16.20
C LYS A 110 -6.34 11.15 16.45
N ALA A 111 -6.05 12.13 15.59
CA ALA A 111 -6.64 13.47 15.68
C ALA A 111 -8.15 13.44 15.44
N SER A 112 -8.64 12.65 14.48
CA SER A 112 -10.07 12.48 14.22
C SER A 112 -10.78 11.82 15.41
N ILE A 113 -10.20 10.79 16.00
CA ILE A 113 -10.74 10.15 17.22
C ILE A 113 -10.78 11.14 18.39
N ALA A 114 -9.75 11.97 18.56
CA ALA A 114 -9.74 13.00 19.61
C ALA A 114 -10.86 14.03 19.44
N LYS A 115 -11.16 14.46 18.21
CA LYS A 115 -12.29 15.33 17.90
C LYS A 115 -13.63 14.65 18.21
N MET A 116 -13.80 13.40 17.83
CA MET A 116 -15.01 12.63 18.13
C MET A 116 -15.22 12.47 19.65
N LYS A 117 -14.17 12.24 20.42
CA LYS A 117 -14.24 12.23 21.90
C LYS A 117 -14.70 13.57 22.53
N GLN A 118 -14.59 14.65 21.76
CA GLN A 118 -15.12 15.98 22.14
C GLN A 118 -16.52 16.22 21.56
N GLY A 119 -17.19 15.20 21.04
CA GLY A 119 -18.53 15.29 20.48
C GLY A 119 -18.59 15.87 19.06
N GLN A 120 -17.46 15.97 18.35
CA GLN A 120 -17.40 16.51 16.98
C GLN A 120 -17.45 15.37 15.95
N PRO A 121 -18.56 15.18 15.21
CA PRO A 121 -18.66 14.13 14.18
C PRO A 121 -17.60 14.28 13.11
N GLN A 122 -17.08 13.15 12.60
CA GLN A 122 -16.08 13.12 11.54
C GLN A 122 -16.58 12.29 10.36
N LYS A 123 -16.31 12.79 9.13
CA LYS A 123 -16.44 12.01 7.89
C LYS A 123 -15.07 11.53 7.46
N ILE A 124 -14.95 10.25 7.20
CA ILE A 124 -13.70 9.59 6.83
C ILE A 124 -13.92 8.86 5.51
N ALA A 125 -13.21 9.27 4.47
CA ALA A 125 -13.21 8.62 3.17
C ALA A 125 -11.93 7.81 3.00
N ILE A 126 -12.06 6.54 2.68
CA ILE A 126 -10.96 5.61 2.44
C ILE A 126 -11.22 4.91 1.12
N GLY A 127 -10.19 4.67 0.34
CA GLY A 127 -10.39 3.91 -0.89
C GLY A 127 -9.16 3.87 -1.78
N VAL A 128 -9.39 3.36 -2.98
CA VAL A 128 -8.40 3.35 -4.06
C VAL A 128 -8.44 4.68 -4.79
N GLY A 129 -7.27 5.29 -4.99
CA GLY A 129 -7.19 6.66 -5.50
C GLY A 129 -7.33 6.79 -7.01
N HIS A 130 -7.21 5.70 -7.77
CA HIS A 130 -7.22 5.74 -9.23
C HIS A 130 -7.60 4.39 -9.84
N GLY A 131 -8.21 4.40 -11.04
CA GLY A 131 -8.69 3.22 -11.76
C GLY A 131 -7.64 2.17 -12.13
N THR A 132 -6.36 2.51 -12.06
CA THR A 132 -5.24 1.57 -12.24
C THR A 132 -4.57 1.17 -10.94
N CYS A 133 -5.21 1.40 -9.80
CA CYS A 133 -4.74 0.89 -8.51
C CYS A 133 -4.74 -0.64 -8.51
N THR A 134 -3.67 -1.23 -8.00
CA THR A 134 -3.45 -2.68 -8.10
C THR A 134 -3.71 -3.43 -6.80
N CYS A 135 -4.21 -2.76 -5.75
CA CYS A 135 -4.36 -3.38 -4.44
C CYS A 135 -5.60 -2.87 -3.69
N GLU A 136 -6.77 -3.24 -4.18
CA GLU A 136 -8.06 -2.97 -3.53
C GLU A 136 -8.11 -3.61 -2.13
N GLY A 137 -7.54 -4.80 -1.96
CA GLY A 137 -7.48 -5.50 -0.68
C GLY A 137 -6.84 -4.70 0.44
N ALA A 138 -5.82 -3.88 0.14
CA ALA A 138 -5.20 -3.00 1.13
C ALA A 138 -6.15 -1.89 1.61
N ALA A 139 -6.97 -1.35 0.71
CA ALA A 139 -7.98 -0.35 1.06
C ALA A 139 -9.10 -0.95 1.92
N PHE A 140 -9.55 -2.17 1.61
CA PHE A 140 -10.47 -2.93 2.44
C PHE A 140 -9.92 -3.14 3.85
N GLU A 141 -8.72 -3.69 3.94
CA GLU A 141 -8.07 -3.97 5.22
C GLU A 141 -7.91 -2.68 6.05
N TYR A 142 -7.47 -1.60 5.42
CA TYR A 142 -7.31 -0.33 6.11
C TYR A 142 -8.66 0.22 6.61
N THR A 143 -9.72 0.13 5.81
CA THR A 143 -11.06 0.58 6.17
C THR A 143 -11.59 -0.14 7.41
N PHE A 144 -11.48 -1.47 7.45
CA PHE A 144 -11.90 -2.25 8.62
C PHE A 144 -11.05 -2.01 9.85
N ASN A 145 -9.74 -1.79 9.68
CA ASN A 145 -8.86 -1.44 10.81
C ASN A 145 -9.20 -0.04 11.36
N VAL A 146 -9.48 0.94 10.52
CA VAL A 146 -9.92 2.28 10.95
C VAL A 146 -11.26 2.20 11.70
N GLU A 147 -12.23 1.48 11.16
CA GLU A 147 -13.52 1.24 11.82
C GLU A 147 -13.35 0.59 13.19
N HIS A 148 -12.49 -0.44 13.25
CA HIS A 148 -12.18 -1.13 14.51
C HIS A 148 -11.59 -0.18 15.56
N GLU A 149 -10.62 0.67 15.20
CA GLU A 149 -10.00 1.61 16.14
C GLU A 149 -11.00 2.66 16.64
N ILE A 150 -11.89 3.13 15.77
CA ILE A 150 -12.93 4.10 16.14
C ILE A 150 -13.95 3.45 17.08
N THR A 151 -14.33 2.19 16.81
CA THR A 151 -15.21 1.41 17.67
C THR A 151 -14.57 1.11 19.03
N ALA A 152 -13.32 0.70 19.04
CA ALA A 152 -12.55 0.47 20.28
C ALA A 152 -12.36 1.74 21.11
N ALA A 153 -12.34 2.90 20.45
CA ALA A 153 -12.30 4.20 21.13
C ALA A 153 -13.66 4.65 21.73
N GLY A 154 -14.75 3.92 21.46
CA GLY A 154 -16.09 4.20 21.95
C GLY A 154 -16.75 5.42 21.30
N VAL A 155 -16.41 5.72 20.05
CA VAL A 155 -16.92 6.91 19.33
C VAL A 155 -17.43 6.58 17.91
N ARG A 156 -17.79 5.32 17.66
CA ARG A 156 -18.20 4.83 16.33
C ARG A 156 -19.42 5.57 15.76
N GLU A 157 -20.36 5.95 16.60
CA GLU A 157 -21.58 6.68 16.24
C GLU A 157 -21.32 8.10 15.74
N LEU A 158 -20.15 8.68 16.04
CA LEU A 158 -19.73 10.00 15.58
C LEU A 158 -18.89 9.93 14.27
N ALA A 159 -18.66 8.73 13.75
CA ALA A 159 -17.91 8.50 12.52
C ALA A 159 -18.83 8.10 11.36
N GLU A 160 -18.79 8.86 10.28
CA GLU A 160 -19.35 8.49 8.99
C GLU A 160 -18.20 8.00 8.10
N ILE A 161 -18.14 6.69 7.86
CA ILE A 161 -17.06 6.05 7.08
C ILE A 161 -17.55 5.74 5.67
N TRP A 162 -16.80 6.21 4.68
CA TRP A 162 -17.03 5.97 3.27
C TRP A 162 -15.89 5.17 2.69
N TYR A 163 -16.23 4.11 1.96
CA TYR A 163 -15.29 3.42 1.09
C TYR A 163 -15.52 3.86 -0.35
N ILE A 164 -14.46 4.32 -0.99
CA ILE A 164 -14.51 4.84 -2.37
C ILE A 164 -13.67 3.91 -3.24
N THR A 165 -14.29 3.35 -4.27
CA THR A 165 -13.64 2.48 -5.22
C THR A 165 -14.07 2.81 -6.64
N ASN A 166 -13.23 2.46 -7.60
CA ASN A 166 -13.51 2.48 -9.03
C ASN A 166 -13.88 1.09 -9.57
N GLU A 167 -14.02 0.09 -8.70
CA GLU A 167 -14.52 -1.23 -9.08
C GLU A 167 -15.92 -1.12 -9.67
N TYR A 168 -16.25 -1.99 -10.63
CA TYR A 168 -17.60 -2.06 -11.20
C TYR A 168 -18.64 -2.44 -10.15
N GLU A 169 -18.29 -3.36 -9.26
CA GLU A 169 -19.06 -3.78 -8.10
C GLU A 169 -18.15 -3.94 -6.89
N LEU A 170 -18.65 -3.63 -5.70
CA LEU A 170 -17.91 -3.86 -4.46
C LEU A 170 -17.53 -5.35 -4.34
N GLY A 171 -16.23 -5.62 -4.22
CA GLY A 171 -15.70 -6.98 -4.17
C GLY A 171 -15.41 -7.61 -5.54
N ASP A 172 -15.38 -6.84 -6.60
CA ASP A 172 -14.90 -7.24 -7.93
C ASP A 172 -13.40 -7.60 -7.88
N PHE A 173 -12.60 -6.85 -7.11
CA PHE A 173 -11.15 -7.04 -6.95
C PHE A 173 -10.36 -6.98 -8.26
N GLY A 174 -10.89 -6.32 -9.29
CA GLY A 174 -10.26 -6.21 -10.61
C GLY A 174 -10.25 -7.50 -11.43
N VAL A 175 -11.01 -8.52 -11.01
CA VAL A 175 -11.09 -9.84 -11.66
C VAL A 175 -12.52 -10.28 -11.98
N GLY A 176 -13.49 -9.38 -11.88
CA GLY A 176 -14.90 -9.70 -12.11
C GLY A 176 -15.58 -10.44 -10.95
N GLY A 177 -14.98 -10.36 -9.77
CA GLY A 177 -15.45 -11.02 -8.56
C GLY A 177 -15.01 -12.49 -8.43
N MET A 178 -15.36 -13.09 -7.30
CA MET A 178 -15.02 -14.46 -6.95
C MET A 178 -16.25 -15.21 -6.45
N ILE A 179 -16.28 -16.52 -6.67
CA ILE A 179 -17.28 -17.42 -6.10
C ILE A 179 -16.61 -18.28 -5.04
N PHE A 180 -17.13 -18.23 -3.83
CA PHE A 180 -16.70 -19.10 -2.73
C PHE A 180 -17.67 -20.25 -2.57
N SER A 181 -17.15 -21.47 -2.52
CA SER A 181 -17.95 -22.68 -2.31
C SER A 181 -17.41 -23.45 -1.12
N GLN A 182 -18.26 -23.71 -0.14
CA GLN A 182 -17.92 -24.52 1.03
C GLN A 182 -19.11 -25.37 1.47
N ARG A 183 -18.96 -26.70 1.51
CA ARG A 183 -19.99 -27.64 1.99
C ARG A 183 -21.36 -27.48 1.31
N GLY A 184 -21.37 -27.20 0.00
CA GLY A 184 -22.60 -26.97 -0.77
C GLY A 184 -23.19 -25.56 -0.66
N PHE A 185 -22.62 -24.70 0.17
CA PHE A 185 -22.92 -23.30 0.21
C PHE A 185 -22.10 -22.54 -0.82
N GLN A 186 -22.73 -21.65 -1.55
CA GLN A 186 -22.05 -20.73 -2.47
C GLN A 186 -22.37 -19.29 -2.09
N THR A 187 -21.36 -18.43 -2.13
CA THR A 187 -21.51 -16.97 -2.02
C THR A 187 -20.53 -16.29 -2.98
N THR A 188 -20.81 -15.04 -3.33
CA THR A 188 -19.91 -14.23 -4.15
C THR A 188 -19.12 -13.27 -3.26
N SER A 189 -17.96 -12.83 -3.75
CA SER A 189 -17.20 -11.77 -3.11
C SER A 189 -18.01 -10.50 -2.91
N LYS A 190 -18.90 -10.15 -3.86
CA LYS A 190 -19.85 -9.04 -3.73
C LYS A 190 -20.74 -9.19 -2.50
N LEU A 191 -21.51 -10.27 -2.43
CA LEU A 191 -22.44 -10.48 -1.30
C LEU A 191 -21.73 -10.51 0.04
N TRP A 192 -20.54 -11.12 0.08
CA TRP A 192 -19.74 -11.21 1.29
C TRP A 192 -19.21 -9.83 1.72
N THR A 193 -18.63 -9.05 0.83
CA THR A 193 -18.13 -7.71 1.14
C THR A 193 -19.26 -6.74 1.47
N GLU A 194 -20.35 -6.73 0.71
CA GLU A 194 -21.52 -5.89 1.02
C GLU A 194 -22.09 -6.19 2.41
N SER A 195 -22.12 -7.46 2.84
CA SER A 195 -22.58 -7.81 4.17
C SER A 195 -21.67 -7.26 5.27
N LEU A 196 -20.35 -7.38 5.09
CA LEU A 196 -19.35 -6.85 6.04
C LEU A 196 -19.44 -5.32 6.17
N PHE A 197 -19.63 -4.62 5.06
CA PHE A 197 -19.78 -3.16 5.05
C PHE A 197 -21.07 -2.72 5.74
N ARG A 198 -22.18 -3.44 5.47
CA ARG A 198 -23.47 -3.18 6.10
C ARG A 198 -23.44 -3.40 7.60
N GLU A 199 -22.86 -4.53 8.06
CA GLU A 199 -22.71 -4.84 9.49
C GLU A 199 -21.94 -3.74 10.25
N ARG A 200 -20.99 -3.08 9.60
CA ARG A 200 -20.14 -2.05 10.20
C ARG A 200 -20.61 -0.63 9.91
N ASN A 201 -21.77 -0.49 9.23
CA ASN A 201 -22.29 0.82 8.80
C ASN A 201 -21.22 1.64 8.04
N ILE A 202 -20.54 1.00 7.08
CA ILE A 202 -19.62 1.62 6.13
C ILE A 202 -20.38 1.82 4.82
N LYS A 203 -20.31 3.02 4.25
CA LYS A 203 -21.01 3.43 3.01
C LYS A 203 -20.12 3.24 1.80
#